data_2cb7ea2d0414e10fb4e938fc0d451022
#
_entry.id   2cb7ea2d0414e10fb4e938fc0d451022
#
_cell.length_a   1.000
_cell.length_b   1.000
_cell.length_c   1.000
_cell.angle_alpha   90.00
_cell.angle_beta   90.00
_cell.angle_gamma   90.00
#
_symmetry.space_group_name_H-M   'P 1'
#
loop_
_entity.id
_entity.type
_entity.pdbx_description
1 polymer ?
#
loop_
_entity_poly.entity_id
_entity_poly.type
_entity_poly.pdbx_seq_one_letter_code
_entity_poly.pdbx_strand_id
1 'polypeptide(L)'
;ASDVYKRQTLITADKQTEGRGRNQKKWESPKGNISFSYGFFCGKPHPALSLLAGLKTIIAIEKIFGKYVKLKWPNDLIYESKKIGGILVETENFEDKFLVVLGIGINLKVNPNEPHWGDLDENLNDEEKKLAFVKELAWEVSKLENYSDENWQSDWLANCVHMNSKIKIASSNEE
;
A
#
# COMPACT_ATOMS: atom_id res chain seq x y z
N ALA A 1 -10.71 29.82 -14.81
CA ALA A 1 -10.86 28.42 -15.21
C ALA A 1 -10.96 27.58 -13.95
N SER A 2 -12.07 26.93 -13.83
CA SER A 2 -12.66 26.27 -12.68
C SER A 2 -11.74 25.26 -11.97
N ASP A 3 -11.52 25.46 -10.68
CA ASP A 3 -11.18 24.41 -9.71
C ASP A 3 -12.36 23.42 -9.58
N VAL A 4 -12.58 22.66 -10.64
CA VAL A 4 -13.60 21.62 -10.62
C VAL A 4 -13.05 20.41 -9.87
N TYR A 5 -13.39 20.37 -8.57
CA TYR A 5 -13.51 19.18 -7.74
C TYR A 5 -12.32 18.21 -7.77
N LYS A 6 -11.28 18.52 -7.05
CA LYS A 6 -10.41 17.48 -6.46
C LYS A 6 -11.24 16.71 -5.44
N ARG A 7 -12.06 15.79 -5.91
CA ARG A 7 -12.80 14.88 -5.02
C ARG A 7 -11.87 13.72 -4.70
N GLN A 8 -11.32 13.76 -3.50
CA GLN A 8 -10.64 12.64 -2.89
C GLN A 8 -11.65 11.86 -2.05
N THR A 9 -11.53 10.57 -2.04
CA THR A 9 -12.36 9.70 -1.20
C THR A 9 -11.46 8.77 -0.41
N LEU A 10 -11.60 8.80 0.90
CA LEU A 10 -10.94 7.88 1.81
C LEU A 10 -11.99 6.93 2.40
N ILE A 11 -11.71 5.63 2.31
CA ILE A 11 -12.52 4.58 2.91
C ILE A 11 -11.62 3.69 3.75
N THR A 12 -12.05 3.41 4.97
CA THR A 12 -11.44 2.39 5.84
C THR A 12 -12.50 1.38 6.27
N ALA A 13 -12.08 0.15 6.53
CA ALA A 13 -12.97 -0.91 7.00
C ALA A 13 -12.28 -1.76 8.06
N ASP A 14 -13.02 -2.15 9.09
CA ASP A 14 -12.52 -3.07 10.13
C ASP A 14 -12.29 -4.48 9.61
N LYS A 15 -13.03 -4.87 8.57
CA LYS A 15 -12.95 -6.17 7.92
C LYS A 15 -13.42 -6.06 6.48
N GLN A 16 -12.73 -6.73 5.57
CA GLN A 16 -13.19 -6.93 4.20
C GLN A 16 -13.79 -8.33 4.05
N THR A 17 -14.98 -8.43 3.48
CA THR A 17 -15.63 -9.71 3.16
C THR A 17 -15.17 -10.26 1.81
N GLU A 18 -14.78 -9.36 0.89
CA GLU A 18 -14.37 -9.66 -0.48
C GLU A 18 -13.09 -8.91 -0.83
N GLY A 19 -12.07 -8.98 0.07
CA GLY A 19 -10.79 -8.34 -0.16
C GLY A 19 -10.08 -8.93 -1.38
N ARG A 20 -9.55 -8.05 -2.24
CA ARG A 20 -8.87 -8.41 -3.47
C ARG A 20 -7.42 -7.96 -3.46
N GLY A 21 -6.54 -8.81 -3.95
CA GLY A 21 -5.17 -8.49 -4.30
C GLY A 21 -4.97 -8.52 -5.82
N ARG A 22 -3.72 -8.40 -6.27
CA ARG A 22 -3.37 -8.48 -7.69
C ARG A 22 -3.75 -9.83 -8.29
N ASN A 23 -4.06 -9.82 -9.59
CA ASN A 23 -4.47 -11.01 -10.36
C ASN A 23 -5.65 -11.74 -9.71
N GLN A 24 -6.58 -10.99 -9.13
CA GLN A 24 -7.79 -11.49 -8.47
C GLN A 24 -7.52 -12.44 -7.28
N LYS A 25 -6.29 -12.48 -6.76
CA LYS A 25 -5.99 -13.24 -5.56
C LYS A 25 -6.78 -12.69 -4.39
N LYS A 26 -7.32 -13.59 -3.57
CA LYS A 26 -8.02 -13.20 -2.34
C LYS A 26 -7.04 -12.48 -1.40
N TRP A 27 -7.49 -11.35 -0.85
CA TRP A 27 -6.84 -10.66 0.26
C TRP A 27 -7.63 -10.94 1.54
N GLU A 28 -7.00 -11.53 2.52
CA GLU A 28 -7.62 -11.75 3.81
C GLU A 28 -7.35 -10.58 4.73
N SER A 29 -8.42 -10.02 5.30
CA SER A 29 -8.38 -8.86 6.17
C SER A 29 -9.05 -9.21 7.50
N PRO A 30 -8.32 -9.84 8.43
CA PRO A 30 -8.81 -10.08 9.77
C PRO A 30 -9.17 -8.76 10.48
N LYS A 31 -10.20 -8.82 11.35
CA LYS A 31 -10.66 -7.64 12.10
C LYS A 31 -9.50 -7.01 12.87
N GLY A 32 -9.47 -5.68 12.87
CA GLY A 32 -8.48 -4.88 13.61
C GLY A 32 -7.23 -4.51 12.82
N ASN A 33 -6.99 -5.15 11.68
CA ASN A 33 -5.92 -4.75 10.75
C ASN A 33 -6.34 -3.54 9.90
N ILE A 34 -5.41 -2.95 9.18
CA ILE A 34 -5.70 -1.80 8.33
C ILE A 34 -6.20 -2.25 6.97
N SER A 35 -7.40 -1.83 6.63
CA SER A 35 -7.94 -1.85 5.27
C SER A 35 -8.23 -0.42 4.85
N PHE A 36 -7.43 0.10 3.94
CA PHE A 36 -7.43 1.48 3.53
C PHE A 36 -7.59 1.58 2.02
N SER A 37 -8.49 2.44 1.56
CA SER A 37 -8.66 2.76 0.15
C SER A 37 -8.69 4.27 -0.03
N TYR A 38 -7.92 4.77 -1.00
CA TYR A 38 -7.84 6.18 -1.33
C TYR A 38 -8.07 6.38 -2.82
N GLY A 39 -9.14 7.10 -3.15
CA GLY A 39 -9.55 7.38 -4.53
C GLY A 39 -9.31 8.85 -4.90
N PHE A 40 -8.77 9.09 -6.10
CA PHE A 40 -8.59 10.43 -6.65
C PHE A 40 -8.65 10.42 -8.17
N PHE A 41 -8.90 11.60 -8.75
CA PHE A 41 -8.84 11.80 -10.20
C PHE A 41 -7.54 12.46 -10.61
N CYS A 42 -6.94 12.02 -11.72
CA CYS A 42 -5.78 12.63 -12.33
C CYS A 42 -5.87 12.60 -13.87
N GLY A 43 -5.09 13.46 -14.54
CA GLY A 43 -5.05 13.48 -16.01
C GLY A 43 -4.36 12.23 -16.60
N LYS A 44 -3.25 11.81 -16.00
CA LYS A 44 -2.51 10.59 -16.37
C LYS A 44 -1.88 9.98 -15.13
N PRO A 45 -2.22 8.72 -14.80
CA PRO A 45 -1.60 8.03 -13.68
C PRO A 45 -0.10 7.83 -13.89
N HIS A 46 0.69 8.02 -12.84
CA HIS A 46 2.10 7.68 -12.90
C HIS A 46 2.27 6.16 -13.04
N PRO A 47 3.12 5.66 -13.97
CA PRO A 47 3.24 4.22 -14.23
C PRO A 47 3.75 3.41 -13.04
N ALA A 48 4.47 4.05 -12.11
CA ALA A 48 5.00 3.43 -10.90
C ALA A 48 4.16 3.68 -9.64
N LEU A 49 2.86 4.00 -9.75
CA LEU A 49 2.02 4.34 -8.59
C LEU A 49 2.06 3.31 -7.46
N SER A 50 2.12 2.01 -7.79
CA SER A 50 2.22 0.97 -6.76
C SER A 50 3.52 1.05 -5.95
N LEU A 51 4.64 1.38 -6.62
CA LEU A 51 5.95 1.54 -5.97
C LEU A 51 5.98 2.81 -5.13
N LEU A 52 5.45 3.89 -5.67
CA LEU A 52 5.34 5.18 -4.98
C LEU A 52 4.43 5.09 -3.74
N ALA A 53 3.28 4.41 -3.87
CA ALA A 53 2.40 4.16 -2.74
C ALA A 53 3.09 3.31 -1.66
N GLY A 54 3.96 2.38 -2.06
CA GLY A 54 4.83 1.64 -1.14
C GLY A 54 5.74 2.56 -0.33
N LEU A 55 6.45 3.48 -1.00
CA LEU A 55 7.30 4.46 -0.33
C LEU A 55 6.51 5.33 0.67
N LYS A 56 5.36 5.83 0.25
CA LYS A 56 4.51 6.66 1.13
C LYS A 56 3.98 5.85 2.33
N THR A 57 3.70 4.58 2.12
CA THR A 57 3.22 3.70 3.19
C THR A 57 4.31 3.42 4.23
N ILE A 58 5.55 3.12 3.81
CA ILE A 58 6.63 2.86 4.78
C ILE A 58 6.99 4.11 5.58
N ILE A 59 6.91 5.31 5.00
CA ILE A 59 7.10 6.58 5.70
C ILE A 59 6.03 6.74 6.81
N ALA A 60 4.77 6.48 6.49
CA ALA A 60 3.69 6.56 7.47
C ALA A 60 3.84 5.52 8.60
N ILE A 61 4.28 4.28 8.26
CA ILE A 61 4.54 3.22 9.23
C ILE A 61 5.68 3.63 10.17
N GLU A 62 6.79 4.11 9.63
CA GLU A 62 7.94 4.54 10.44
C GLU A 62 7.55 5.66 11.40
N LYS A 63 6.82 6.66 10.92
CA LYS A 63 6.42 7.83 11.69
C LYS A 63 5.49 7.48 12.87
N ILE A 64 4.55 6.57 12.68
CA ILE A 64 3.53 6.26 13.69
C ILE A 64 3.91 5.06 14.55
N PHE A 65 4.51 4.03 13.97
CA PHE A 65 4.83 2.79 14.66
C PHE A 65 6.31 2.65 15.01
N GLY A 66 7.19 3.48 14.44
CA GLY A 66 8.64 3.38 14.64
C GLY A 66 9.24 2.10 14.03
N LYS A 67 8.58 1.50 13.04
CA LYS A 67 9.00 0.25 12.42
C LYS A 67 9.61 0.50 11.03
N TYR A 68 10.76 -0.08 10.77
CA TYR A 68 11.44 0.02 9.47
C TYR A 68 11.01 -1.11 8.54
N VAL A 69 10.00 -0.83 7.71
CA VAL A 69 9.44 -1.75 6.74
C VAL A 69 10.18 -1.62 5.41
N LYS A 70 10.43 -2.74 4.75
CA LYS A 70 11.03 -2.81 3.42
C LYS A 70 9.99 -3.11 2.34
N LEU A 71 10.38 -2.86 1.10
CA LEU A 71 9.53 -3.05 -0.07
C LEU A 71 9.98 -4.28 -0.86
N LYS A 72 9.01 -5.06 -1.33
CA LYS A 72 9.24 -6.15 -2.27
C LYS A 72 8.45 -5.88 -3.55
N TRP A 73 9.18 -5.85 -4.67
CA TRP A 73 8.55 -5.65 -5.97
C TRP A 73 7.49 -6.74 -6.25
N PRO A 74 6.34 -6.41 -6.80
CA PRO A 74 5.97 -5.06 -7.24
C PRO A 74 5.12 -4.28 -6.21
N ASN A 75 4.66 -4.87 -5.12
CA ASN A 75 3.61 -4.27 -4.30
C ASN A 75 3.52 -4.78 -2.86
N ASP A 76 4.53 -5.47 -2.36
CA ASP A 76 4.49 -6.07 -1.02
C ASP A 76 5.28 -5.24 0.00
N LEU A 77 4.76 -5.19 1.21
CA LEU A 77 5.39 -4.62 2.41
C LEU A 77 5.98 -5.76 3.24
N ILE A 78 7.26 -5.65 3.59
CA ILE A 78 8.01 -6.70 4.28
C ILE A 78 8.58 -6.16 5.59
N TYR A 79 8.29 -6.84 6.68
CA TYR A 79 8.86 -6.58 7.99
C TYR A 79 9.36 -7.90 8.59
N GLU A 80 10.57 -7.92 9.15
CA GLU A 80 11.22 -9.13 9.69
C GLU A 80 11.16 -10.34 8.75
N SER A 81 11.45 -10.08 7.47
CA SER A 81 11.44 -11.08 6.38
C SER A 81 10.07 -11.70 6.06
N LYS A 82 8.98 -11.19 6.64
CA LYS A 82 7.62 -11.64 6.37
C LYS A 82 6.80 -10.56 5.67
N LYS A 83 5.85 -10.98 4.85
CA LYS A 83 4.89 -10.06 4.23
C LYS A 83 3.88 -9.60 5.27
N ILE A 84 3.85 -8.29 5.53
CA ILE A 84 2.91 -7.67 6.46
C ILE A 84 1.79 -6.91 5.76
N GLY A 85 1.90 -6.69 4.47
CA GLY A 85 0.93 -5.88 3.75
C GLY A 85 1.10 -5.95 2.25
N GLY A 86 0.17 -5.32 1.55
CA GLY A 86 0.20 -5.22 0.11
C GLY A 86 -0.55 -4.00 -0.40
N ILE A 87 -0.21 -3.59 -1.62
CA ILE A 87 -0.76 -2.44 -2.31
C ILE A 87 -1.41 -2.89 -3.59
N LEU A 88 -2.63 -2.45 -3.82
CA LEU A 88 -3.38 -2.65 -5.05
C LEU A 88 -3.65 -1.28 -5.67
N VAL A 89 -3.30 -1.11 -6.94
CA VAL A 89 -3.65 0.09 -7.70
C VAL A 89 -4.61 -0.33 -8.80
N GLU A 90 -5.79 0.25 -8.80
CA GLU A 90 -6.79 0.09 -9.84
C GLU A 90 -7.01 1.44 -10.52
N THR A 91 -7.16 1.44 -11.84
CA THR A 91 -7.39 2.66 -12.62
C THR A 91 -8.53 2.44 -13.59
N GLU A 92 -9.39 3.42 -13.70
CA GLU A 92 -10.51 3.42 -14.62
C GLU A 92 -10.52 4.73 -15.42
N ASN A 93 -10.78 4.62 -16.73
CA ASN A 93 -10.99 5.80 -17.58
C ASN A 93 -12.34 6.43 -17.27
N PHE A 94 -12.33 7.72 -17.02
CA PHE A 94 -13.53 8.49 -16.78
C PHE A 94 -13.49 9.81 -17.55
N GLU A 95 -14.11 9.82 -18.72
CA GLU A 95 -14.08 10.95 -19.67
C GLU A 95 -12.64 11.33 -20.09
N ASP A 96 -12.18 12.52 -19.70
CA ASP A 96 -10.84 13.05 -19.97
C ASP A 96 -9.83 12.79 -18.84
N LYS A 97 -10.21 12.00 -17.82
CA LYS A 97 -9.43 11.75 -16.61
C LYS A 97 -9.38 10.27 -16.29
N PHE A 98 -8.51 9.94 -15.36
CA PHE A 98 -8.44 8.62 -14.75
C PHE A 98 -8.91 8.70 -13.31
N LEU A 99 -9.83 7.83 -12.92
CA LEU A 99 -10.04 7.50 -11.52
C LEU A 99 -8.95 6.52 -11.10
N VAL A 100 -8.19 6.87 -10.08
CA VAL A 100 -7.20 5.99 -9.46
C VAL A 100 -7.72 5.60 -8.09
N VAL A 101 -7.66 4.31 -7.77
CA VAL A 101 -7.96 3.79 -6.43
C VAL A 101 -6.73 3.04 -5.91
N LEU A 102 -6.21 3.51 -4.80
CA LEU A 102 -5.12 2.87 -4.05
C LEU A 102 -5.72 2.05 -2.91
N GLY A 103 -5.65 0.73 -2.99
CA GLY A 103 -5.96 -0.18 -1.90
C GLY A 103 -4.67 -0.53 -1.13
N ILE A 104 -4.66 -0.35 0.19
CA ILE A 104 -3.51 -0.65 1.05
C ILE A 104 -4.01 -1.49 2.23
N GLY A 105 -3.53 -2.72 2.29
CA GLY A 105 -3.79 -3.64 3.41
C GLY A 105 -2.54 -3.82 4.26
N ILE A 106 -2.66 -3.68 5.60
CA ILE A 106 -1.53 -3.85 6.52
C ILE A 106 -1.97 -4.67 7.72
N ASN A 107 -1.20 -5.69 8.01
CA ASN A 107 -1.36 -6.52 9.19
C ASN A 107 -0.72 -5.81 10.40
N LEU A 108 -1.53 -5.33 11.34
CA LEU A 108 -1.06 -4.86 12.64
C LEU A 108 -0.76 -6.03 13.55
N LYS A 109 -1.63 -7.04 13.54
CA LYS A 109 -1.46 -8.30 14.27
C LYS A 109 -2.19 -9.42 13.54
N VAL A 110 -1.53 -10.55 13.34
CA VAL A 110 -2.13 -11.75 12.75
C VAL A 110 -2.17 -12.91 13.75
N ASN A 111 -3.00 -13.90 13.44
CA ASN A 111 -3.04 -15.12 14.22
C ASN A 111 -1.68 -15.84 14.14
N PRO A 112 -1.05 -16.23 15.25
CA PRO A 112 0.21 -16.97 15.26
C PRO A 112 0.20 -18.28 14.46
N ASN A 113 -0.98 -18.83 14.18
CA ASN A 113 -1.15 -20.05 13.37
C ASN A 113 -1.05 -19.81 11.85
N GLU A 114 -0.87 -18.56 11.40
CA GLU A 114 -0.68 -18.21 9.99
C GLU A 114 0.82 -18.04 9.67
N PRO A 115 1.54 -19.12 9.33
CA PRO A 115 3.01 -19.10 9.28
C PRO A 115 3.58 -18.24 8.13
N HIS A 116 2.76 -17.93 7.13
CA HIS A 116 3.21 -17.22 5.92
C HIS A 116 3.03 -15.71 5.99
N TRP A 117 2.30 -15.20 6.98
CA TRP A 117 2.05 -13.78 7.16
C TRP A 117 2.87 -13.23 8.30
N GLY A 118 3.29 -11.99 8.13
CA GLY A 118 3.86 -11.16 9.19
C GLY A 118 2.88 -10.08 9.61
N ASP A 119 3.22 -9.43 10.69
CA ASP A 119 2.52 -8.25 11.20
C ASP A 119 3.51 -7.25 11.79
N LEU A 120 3.01 -6.10 12.22
CA LEU A 120 3.80 -5.08 12.91
C LEU A 120 3.90 -5.32 14.43
N ASP A 121 3.30 -6.39 14.94
CA ASP A 121 3.21 -6.68 16.38
C ASP A 121 2.60 -5.52 17.19
N GLU A 122 1.52 -4.93 16.69
CA GLU A 122 0.85 -3.79 17.28
C GLU A 122 -0.45 -4.19 17.98
N ASN A 123 -0.86 -3.36 18.95
CA ASN A 123 -2.11 -3.59 19.66
C ASN A 123 -3.32 -3.28 18.78
N LEU A 124 -4.14 -4.29 18.48
CA LEU A 124 -5.34 -4.14 17.64
C LEU A 124 -6.43 -3.27 18.29
N ASN A 125 -6.37 -3.02 19.58
CA ASN A 125 -7.37 -2.23 20.33
C ASN A 125 -6.93 -0.76 20.52
N ASP A 126 -5.76 -0.37 20.01
CA ASP A 126 -5.28 1.01 20.03
C ASP A 126 -5.90 1.81 18.87
N GLU A 127 -7.17 2.19 19.05
CA GLU A 127 -7.93 2.92 18.02
C GLU A 127 -7.37 4.32 17.77
N GLU A 128 -6.77 4.94 18.79
CA GLU A 128 -6.15 6.26 18.66
C GLU A 128 -4.92 6.20 17.75
N LYS A 129 -4.05 5.22 17.96
CA LYS A 129 -2.86 4.99 17.14
C LYS A 129 -3.23 4.59 15.71
N LYS A 130 -4.26 3.75 15.53
CA LYS A 130 -4.79 3.41 14.19
C LYS A 130 -5.31 4.64 13.46
N LEU A 131 -6.09 5.48 14.13
CA LEU A 131 -6.62 6.70 13.53
C LEU A 131 -5.49 7.67 13.16
N ALA A 132 -4.47 7.80 14.01
CA ALA A 132 -3.28 8.58 13.72
C ALA A 132 -2.56 8.05 12.46
N PHE A 133 -2.42 6.73 12.35
CA PHE A 133 -1.83 6.10 11.19
C PHE A 133 -2.64 6.31 9.90
N VAL A 134 -3.96 6.14 9.95
CA VAL A 134 -4.86 6.37 8.81
C VAL A 134 -4.75 7.82 8.31
N LYS A 135 -4.70 8.79 9.21
CA LYS A 135 -4.52 10.21 8.87
C LYS A 135 -3.16 10.48 8.22
N GLU A 136 -2.09 9.92 8.79
CA GLU A 136 -0.75 10.08 8.25
C GLU A 136 -0.62 9.41 6.87
N LEU A 137 -1.15 8.20 6.73
CA LEU A 137 -1.16 7.48 5.45
C LEU A 137 -1.94 8.26 4.38
N ALA A 138 -3.12 8.79 4.72
CA ALA A 138 -3.90 9.62 3.82
C ALA A 138 -3.13 10.87 3.38
N TRP A 139 -2.44 11.53 4.30
CA TRP A 139 -1.56 12.65 4.00
C TRP A 139 -0.42 12.27 3.07
N GLU A 140 0.27 11.16 3.33
CA GLU A 140 1.39 10.71 2.51
C GLU A 140 0.94 10.32 1.10
N VAL A 141 -0.16 9.55 0.96
CA VAL A 141 -0.64 9.12 -0.36
C VAL A 141 -1.29 10.24 -1.16
N SER A 142 -1.82 11.29 -0.53
CA SER A 142 -2.38 12.46 -1.24
C SER A 142 -1.33 13.19 -2.09
N LYS A 143 -0.05 13.08 -1.72
CA LYS A 143 1.06 13.64 -2.49
C LYS A 143 1.24 12.97 -3.86
N LEU A 144 0.63 11.79 -4.07
CA LEU A 144 0.73 11.05 -5.33
C LEU A 144 -0.17 11.60 -6.44
N GLU A 145 -1.13 12.46 -6.11
CA GLU A 145 -2.05 13.05 -7.09
C GLU A 145 -1.34 13.94 -8.12
N ASN A 146 -0.28 14.62 -7.69
CA ASN A 146 0.53 15.50 -8.53
C ASN A 146 2.03 15.20 -8.33
N TYR A 147 2.37 13.92 -8.34
CA TYR A 147 3.73 13.48 -8.06
C TYR A 147 4.69 13.87 -9.18
N SER A 148 5.78 14.56 -8.83
CA SER A 148 6.78 15.08 -9.78
C SER A 148 8.24 14.84 -9.36
N ASP A 149 8.47 14.06 -8.29
CA ASP A 149 9.84 13.77 -7.86
C ASP A 149 10.50 12.77 -8.82
N GLU A 150 11.60 13.16 -9.44
CA GLU A 150 12.35 12.33 -10.39
C GLU A 150 13.32 11.35 -9.69
N ASN A 151 13.57 11.50 -8.39
CA ASN A 151 14.54 10.70 -7.65
C ASN A 151 13.93 9.51 -6.88
N TRP A 152 12.63 9.27 -7.02
CA TRP A 152 11.93 8.22 -6.29
C TRP A 152 12.52 6.82 -6.48
N GLN A 153 13.17 6.56 -7.63
CA GLN A 153 13.78 5.26 -7.91
C GLN A 153 14.90 4.94 -6.92
N SER A 154 15.75 5.94 -6.59
CA SER A 154 16.82 5.74 -5.61
C SER A 154 16.28 5.43 -4.23
N ASP A 155 15.23 6.13 -3.81
CA ASP A 155 14.57 5.90 -2.53
C ASP A 155 13.91 4.51 -2.48
N TRP A 156 13.26 4.12 -3.59
CA TRP A 156 12.66 2.80 -3.67
C TRP A 156 13.70 1.69 -3.61
N LEU A 157 14.80 1.82 -4.36
CA LEU A 157 15.89 0.85 -4.37
C LEU A 157 16.56 0.72 -3.00
N ALA A 158 16.75 1.83 -2.27
CA ALA A 158 17.30 1.82 -0.91
C ALA A 158 16.42 1.05 0.09
N ASN A 159 15.12 0.98 -0.17
CA ASN A 159 14.16 0.26 0.65
C ASN A 159 13.76 -1.13 0.11
N CYS A 160 14.29 -1.54 -1.04
CA CYS A 160 13.96 -2.82 -1.68
C CYS A 160 14.70 -4.00 -1.02
N VAL A 161 13.97 -5.06 -0.64
CA VAL A 161 14.56 -6.28 -0.04
C VAL A 161 15.44 -7.07 -1.00
N HIS A 162 15.29 -6.88 -2.33
CA HIS A 162 16.01 -7.66 -3.34
C HIS A 162 17.29 -7.01 -3.82
N MET A 163 17.60 -5.79 -3.37
CA MET A 163 18.82 -5.13 -3.77
C MET A 163 20.04 -5.92 -3.32
N ASN A 164 20.97 -6.16 -4.27
CA ASN A 164 22.17 -6.95 -4.08
C ASN A 164 21.94 -8.42 -3.66
N SER A 165 20.74 -8.94 -3.90
CA SER A 165 20.37 -10.33 -3.60
C SER A 165 20.24 -11.16 -4.89
N LYS A 166 20.57 -12.44 -4.82
CA LYS A 166 20.25 -13.38 -5.89
C LYS A 166 18.73 -13.64 -5.87
N ILE A 167 18.08 -13.43 -6.99
CA ILE A 167 16.64 -13.69 -7.15
C ILE A 167 16.44 -14.78 -8.19
N LYS A 168 15.41 -15.61 -7.99
CA LYS A 168 14.90 -16.55 -9.00
C LYS A 168 13.67 -15.92 -9.66
N ILE A 169 13.73 -15.73 -10.96
CA ILE A 169 12.57 -15.32 -11.74
C ILE A 169 11.86 -16.58 -12.17
N ALA A 170 10.63 -16.79 -11.68
CA ALA A 170 9.77 -17.85 -12.19
C ALA A 170 9.16 -17.36 -13.51
N SER A 171 9.53 -17.97 -14.64
CA SER A 171 8.84 -17.78 -15.90
C SER A 171 7.51 -18.53 -15.85
N SER A 172 6.44 -17.95 -16.34
CA SER A 172 5.11 -18.56 -16.41
C SER A 172 4.96 -19.64 -17.51
N ASN A 173 6.06 -20.10 -18.07
CA ASN A 173 6.09 -21.11 -19.14
C ASN A 173 6.89 -22.32 -18.69
N GLU A 174 6.35 -23.09 -17.79
CA GLU A 174 6.64 -24.53 -17.65
C GLU A 174 5.33 -25.18 -17.22
N GLU A 175 4.53 -25.57 -18.18
CA GLU A 175 3.67 -26.73 -18.16
C GLU A 175 4.37 -27.90 -18.87
#